data_41812d489a0ebb26888dc42f01acf863
#
_entry.id   41812d489a0ebb26888dc42f01acf863
#
_cell.length_a   1.000
_cell.length_b   1.000
_cell.length_c   1.000
_cell.angle_alpha   90.00
_cell.angle_beta   90.00
_cell.angle_gamma   90.00
#
_symmetry.space_group_name_H-M   'P 1'
#
loop_
_entity.id
_entity.type
_entity.pdbx_description
1 polymer ?
#
loop_
_entity_poly.entity_id
_entity_poly.type
_entity_poly.pdbx_seq_one_letter_code
_entity_poly.pdbx_strand_id
1 'polypeptide(L)'
;MDESLNVLGEPLKDCGRDPLTGFFRNGCCDTSEEDFGMHTVCARMTSTFLEFSKSQGNDLSSPRPEFGFDGLRPGDRWCLCAARWQEAYEAGMAPEVFLESTHQATLKVVEMDNLQKHAVDVN
;
A
#
# COMPACT_ATOMS: atom_id res chain seq x y z
N MET A 1 -10.10 13.24 -19.20
CA MET A 1 -9.92 12.10 -18.29
C MET A 1 -9.19 12.55 -17.04
N ASP A 2 -9.74 12.14 -15.94
CA ASP A 2 -9.15 12.55 -14.66
C ASP A 2 -7.91 11.72 -14.38
N GLU A 3 -6.81 12.42 -14.12
CA GLU A 3 -5.58 11.79 -13.73
C GLU A 3 -5.61 11.53 -12.23
N SER A 4 -5.18 10.32 -11.82
CA SER A 4 -5.11 10.00 -10.40
C SER A 4 -4.01 10.82 -9.74
N LEU A 5 -4.31 11.33 -8.55
CA LEU A 5 -3.36 12.16 -7.80
C LEU A 5 -2.89 11.42 -6.55
N ASN A 6 -1.66 11.71 -6.15
CA ASN A 6 -1.11 11.19 -4.91
C ASN A 6 -1.52 12.08 -3.72
N VAL A 7 -1.11 11.71 -2.51
CA VAL A 7 -1.47 12.45 -1.29
C VAL A 7 -0.85 13.85 -1.24
N LEU A 8 0.08 14.15 -2.14
CA LEU A 8 0.70 15.47 -2.25
C LEU A 8 -0.02 16.37 -3.25
N GLY A 9 -1.06 15.84 -3.93
CA GLY A 9 -1.79 16.59 -4.95
C GLY A 9 -1.12 16.60 -6.30
N GLU A 10 -0.15 15.72 -6.53
CA GLU A 10 0.59 15.60 -7.77
C GLU A 10 0.17 14.31 -8.49
N PRO A 11 0.52 14.16 -9.79
CA PRO A 11 0.20 12.91 -10.50
C PRO A 11 0.78 11.70 -9.78
N LEU A 12 -0.05 10.65 -9.66
CA LEU A 12 0.33 9.42 -8.96
C LEU A 12 1.46 8.70 -9.70
N LYS A 13 2.54 8.38 -8.99
CA LYS A 13 3.67 7.64 -9.55
C LYS A 13 3.52 6.14 -9.35
N ASP A 14 4.24 5.36 -10.12
CA ASP A 14 4.28 3.90 -9.97
C ASP A 14 4.73 3.52 -8.57
N CYS A 15 4.11 2.50 -8.01
CA CYS A 15 4.53 1.90 -6.74
C CYS A 15 5.57 0.81 -6.99
N GLY A 16 5.28 -0.12 -7.90
CA GLY A 16 6.22 -1.18 -8.23
C GLY A 16 5.67 -2.15 -9.26
N ARG A 17 6.58 -2.82 -9.95
CA ARG A 17 6.23 -3.78 -11.01
C ARG A 17 6.81 -5.17 -10.78
N ASP A 18 7.64 -5.33 -9.77
CA ASP A 18 8.23 -6.62 -9.44
C ASP A 18 8.33 -6.76 -7.91
N PRO A 19 7.30 -7.30 -7.26
CA PRO A 19 6.07 -7.86 -7.86
C PRO A 19 5.17 -6.78 -8.44
N LEU A 20 4.42 -7.14 -9.48
CA LEU A 20 3.44 -6.20 -10.06
C LEU A 20 2.30 -6.01 -9.07
N THR A 21 2.05 -4.76 -8.70
CA THR A 21 1.08 -4.44 -7.64
C THR A 21 -0.03 -3.53 -8.16
N GLY A 22 -0.99 -3.24 -7.26
CA GLY A 22 -2.12 -2.38 -7.55
C GLY A 22 -3.40 -3.17 -7.78
N PHE A 23 -4.54 -2.54 -7.49
CA PHE A 23 -5.84 -3.16 -7.71
C PHE A 23 -5.98 -3.56 -9.19
N PHE A 24 -5.50 -2.72 -10.11
CA PHE A 24 -5.56 -2.99 -11.53
C PHE A 24 -4.35 -3.77 -12.06
N ARG A 25 -3.39 -4.11 -11.19
CA ARG A 25 -2.14 -4.79 -11.54
C ARG A 25 -1.37 -4.06 -12.66
N ASN A 26 -1.33 -2.73 -12.56
CA ASN A 26 -0.59 -1.89 -13.50
C ASN A 26 0.62 -1.21 -12.88
N GLY A 27 0.96 -1.57 -11.64
CA GLY A 27 2.11 -1.01 -10.93
C GLY A 27 1.79 0.24 -10.12
N CYS A 28 0.58 0.77 -10.23
CA CYS A 28 0.15 1.98 -9.54
C CYS A 28 -0.91 1.67 -8.48
N CYS A 29 -0.88 2.39 -7.38
CA CYS A 29 -1.88 2.24 -6.32
C CYS A 29 -3.14 3.04 -6.68
N ASP A 30 -3.60 2.85 -7.90
CA ASP A 30 -4.83 3.47 -8.38
C ASP A 30 -6.05 2.71 -7.83
N THR A 31 -7.21 3.35 -7.85
CA THR A 31 -8.39 2.77 -7.23
C THR A 31 -9.64 3.17 -7.99
N SER A 32 -10.74 2.48 -7.68
CA SER A 32 -12.06 2.79 -8.22
C SER A 32 -13.10 2.41 -7.19
N GLU A 33 -14.37 2.66 -7.50
CA GLU A 33 -15.47 2.30 -6.60
C GLU A 33 -15.55 0.79 -6.35
N GLU A 34 -14.99 -0.02 -7.24
CA GLU A 34 -15.01 -1.47 -7.14
C GLU A 34 -13.90 -1.99 -6.19
N ASP A 35 -12.92 -1.14 -5.88
CA ASP A 35 -11.84 -1.49 -4.97
C ASP A 35 -12.26 -1.21 -3.53
N PHE A 36 -13.05 -2.10 -2.96
CA PHE A 36 -13.58 -1.93 -1.61
C PHE A 36 -12.49 -1.91 -0.55
N GLY A 37 -11.36 -2.58 -0.82
CA GLY A 37 -10.23 -2.58 0.10
C GLY A 37 -9.40 -1.32 0.05
N MET A 38 -9.63 -0.46 -0.95
CA MET A 38 -8.83 0.76 -1.14
C MET A 38 -7.34 0.47 -1.08
N HIS A 39 -6.85 -0.27 -2.09
CA HIS A 39 -5.43 -0.64 -2.17
C HIS A 39 -4.61 0.54 -2.66
N THR A 40 -4.53 1.57 -1.84
CA THR A 40 -4.07 2.90 -2.22
C THR A 40 -2.76 3.34 -1.59
N VAL A 41 -2.23 2.58 -0.64
CA VAL A 41 -0.99 2.94 0.09
C VAL A 41 0.18 2.19 -0.51
N CYS A 42 1.13 2.91 -1.11
CA CYS A 42 2.37 2.28 -1.57
C CYS A 42 3.33 2.15 -0.39
N ALA A 43 3.57 0.92 0.04
CA ALA A 43 4.38 0.64 1.21
C ALA A 43 5.50 -0.34 0.89
N ARG A 44 6.59 -0.24 1.66
CA ARG A 44 7.70 -1.18 1.58
C ARG A 44 7.53 -2.22 2.68
N MET A 45 7.39 -3.48 2.29
CA MET A 45 7.10 -4.56 3.23
C MET A 45 8.26 -4.79 4.18
N THR A 46 7.93 -5.11 5.44
CA THR A 46 8.89 -5.50 6.45
C THR A 46 8.46 -6.84 7.04
N SER A 47 9.42 -7.57 7.64
CA SER A 47 9.08 -8.83 8.32
C SER A 47 8.04 -8.60 9.40
N THR A 48 8.21 -7.52 10.18
CA THR A 48 7.31 -7.17 11.27
C THR A 48 5.88 -6.95 10.77
N PHE A 49 5.73 -6.16 9.70
CA PHE A 49 4.40 -5.89 9.14
C PHE A 49 3.78 -7.16 8.56
N LEU A 50 4.56 -7.95 7.81
CA LEU A 50 4.02 -9.15 7.17
C LEU A 50 3.51 -10.15 8.21
N GLU A 51 4.23 -10.33 9.32
CA GLU A 51 3.80 -11.21 10.40
C GLU A 51 2.55 -10.66 11.10
N PHE A 52 2.52 -9.36 11.35
CA PHE A 52 1.36 -8.72 11.96
C PHE A 52 0.13 -8.88 11.07
N SER A 53 0.27 -8.58 9.78
CA SER A 53 -0.83 -8.67 8.83
C SER A 53 -1.40 -10.08 8.75
N LYS A 54 -0.52 -11.08 8.74
CA LYS A 54 -0.94 -12.49 8.74
C LYS A 54 -1.73 -12.81 9.99
N SER A 55 -1.29 -12.33 11.15
CA SER A 55 -1.97 -12.58 12.43
C SER A 55 -3.36 -11.92 12.48
N GLN A 56 -3.57 -10.87 11.70
CA GLN A 56 -4.85 -10.16 11.61
C GLN A 56 -5.75 -10.68 10.49
N GLY A 57 -5.37 -11.80 9.89
CA GLY A 57 -6.19 -12.43 8.87
C GLY A 57 -5.91 -12.00 7.43
N ASN A 58 -4.86 -11.21 7.21
CA ASN A 58 -4.48 -10.76 5.87
C ASN A 58 -3.07 -11.27 5.55
N ASP A 59 -2.99 -12.53 5.14
CA ASP A 59 -1.71 -13.19 4.84
C ASP A 59 -1.19 -12.77 3.46
N LEU A 60 -0.18 -11.91 3.44
CA LEU A 60 0.43 -11.42 2.21
C LEU A 60 1.71 -12.17 1.86
N SER A 61 2.22 -13.01 2.75
CA SER A 61 3.51 -13.67 2.56
C SER A 61 3.43 -15.08 1.98
N SER A 62 2.27 -15.72 2.07
CA SER A 62 2.10 -17.08 1.53
C SER A 62 1.81 -17.03 0.03
N PRO A 63 2.47 -17.89 -0.76
CA PRO A 63 2.19 -17.95 -2.19
C PRO A 63 0.74 -18.36 -2.49
N ARG A 64 0.20 -17.81 -3.56
CA ARG A 64 -1.13 -18.14 -4.09
C ARG A 64 -0.99 -18.45 -5.58
N PRO A 65 -0.51 -19.66 -5.94
CA PRO A 65 -0.24 -19.98 -7.35
C PRO A 65 -1.47 -19.84 -8.25
N GLU A 66 -2.68 -20.07 -7.70
CA GLU A 66 -3.93 -19.94 -8.45
C GLU A 66 -4.18 -18.51 -8.94
N PHE A 67 -3.53 -17.53 -8.32
CA PHE A 67 -3.62 -16.12 -8.73
C PHE A 67 -2.31 -15.59 -9.29
N GLY A 68 -1.32 -16.47 -9.50
CA GLY A 68 0.00 -16.05 -9.97
C GLY A 68 0.75 -15.20 -8.96
N PHE A 69 0.43 -15.34 -7.68
CA PHE A 69 1.02 -14.55 -6.61
C PHE A 69 2.05 -15.38 -5.84
N ASP A 70 3.28 -14.90 -5.81
CA ASP A 70 4.40 -15.62 -5.18
C ASP A 70 4.58 -15.35 -3.69
N GLY A 71 3.77 -14.44 -3.12
CA GLY A 71 3.93 -13.99 -1.75
C GLY A 71 4.89 -12.82 -1.66
N LEU A 72 4.66 -11.94 -0.69
CA LEU A 72 5.51 -10.77 -0.49
C LEU A 72 6.65 -11.08 0.46
N ARG A 73 7.78 -10.41 0.26
CA ARG A 73 8.98 -10.52 1.09
C ARG A 73 9.39 -9.15 1.58
N PRO A 74 10.14 -9.08 2.69
CA PRO A 74 10.67 -7.79 3.15
C PRO A 74 11.43 -7.08 2.01
N GLY A 75 11.14 -5.79 1.85
CA GLY A 75 11.70 -4.99 0.79
C GLY A 75 10.82 -4.81 -0.43
N ASP A 76 9.83 -5.67 -0.60
CA ASP A 76 8.88 -5.56 -1.72
C ASP A 76 7.98 -4.34 -1.54
N ARG A 77 7.64 -3.68 -2.65
CA ARG A 77 6.67 -2.59 -2.64
C ARG A 77 5.29 -3.15 -3.00
N TRP A 78 4.29 -2.69 -2.31
CA TRP A 78 2.94 -3.20 -2.50
C TRP A 78 1.91 -2.12 -2.28
N CYS A 79 0.86 -2.12 -3.09
CA CYS A 79 -0.28 -1.24 -2.89
C CYS A 79 -1.17 -1.87 -1.83
N LEU A 80 -1.03 -1.37 -0.62
CA LEU A 80 -1.65 -1.93 0.57
C LEU A 80 -3.04 -1.33 0.79
N CYS A 81 -3.94 -2.13 1.34
CA CYS A 81 -5.25 -1.66 1.77
C CYS A 81 -5.06 -0.55 2.83
N ALA A 82 -5.71 0.60 2.62
CA ALA A 82 -5.55 1.74 3.53
C ALA A 82 -5.94 1.40 4.96
N ALA A 83 -7.04 0.67 5.15
CA ALA A 83 -7.48 0.26 6.48
C ALA A 83 -6.48 -0.68 7.15
N ARG A 84 -5.81 -1.55 6.37
CA ARG A 84 -4.79 -2.46 6.90
C ARG A 84 -3.55 -1.70 7.32
N TRP A 85 -3.19 -0.64 6.59
CA TRP A 85 -2.08 0.21 7.00
C TRP A 85 -2.40 0.94 8.30
N GLN A 86 -3.62 1.48 8.41
CA GLN A 86 -4.07 2.19 9.61
C GLN A 86 -4.09 1.24 10.82
N GLU A 87 -4.58 0.02 10.64
CA GLU A 87 -4.59 -1.01 11.68
C GLU A 87 -3.17 -1.26 12.19
N ALA A 88 -2.21 -1.41 11.27
CA ALA A 88 -0.81 -1.62 11.64
C ALA A 88 -0.22 -0.39 12.32
N TYR A 89 -0.59 0.81 11.86
CA TYR A 89 -0.12 2.05 12.46
C TYR A 89 -0.54 2.12 13.95
N GLU A 90 -1.79 1.78 14.23
CA GLU A 90 -2.31 1.79 15.61
C GLU A 90 -1.62 0.77 16.49
N ALA A 91 -1.11 -0.30 15.91
CA ALA A 91 -0.39 -1.34 16.63
C ALA A 91 1.13 -1.11 16.69
N GLY A 92 1.62 -0.02 16.10
CA GLY A 92 3.05 0.26 16.05
C GLY A 92 3.82 -0.60 15.05
N MET A 93 3.11 -1.18 14.08
CA MET A 93 3.69 -2.13 13.12
C MET A 93 3.63 -1.65 11.66
N ALA A 94 3.29 -0.38 11.43
CA ALA A 94 3.10 0.13 10.08
C ALA A 94 4.41 0.13 9.28
N PRO A 95 4.37 -0.30 8.02
CA PRO A 95 5.56 -0.23 7.16
C PRO A 95 5.75 1.19 6.63
N GLU A 96 6.95 1.46 6.15
CA GLU A 96 7.28 2.74 5.52
C GLU A 96 6.50 2.92 4.23
N VAL A 97 6.20 4.18 3.88
CA VAL A 97 5.37 4.51 2.73
C VAL A 97 6.09 5.43 1.76
N PHE A 98 5.65 5.40 0.51
CA PHE A 98 6.12 6.28 -0.56
C PHE A 98 4.97 7.22 -0.91
N LEU A 99 5.04 8.46 -0.42
CA LEU A 99 3.94 9.42 -0.58
C LEU A 99 3.62 9.73 -2.04
N GLU A 100 4.65 9.82 -2.88
CA GLU A 100 4.45 10.11 -4.30
C GLU A 100 3.68 9.01 -5.03
N SER A 101 3.67 7.81 -4.46
CA SER A 101 3.01 6.65 -5.06
C SER A 101 1.79 6.19 -4.25
N THR A 102 1.35 6.99 -3.28
CA THR A 102 0.17 6.71 -2.45
C THR A 102 -0.98 7.59 -2.93
N HIS A 103 -2.08 6.95 -3.30
CA HIS A 103 -3.25 7.64 -3.86
C HIS A 103 -3.91 8.55 -2.83
N GLN A 104 -4.40 9.70 -3.28
CA GLN A 104 -5.03 10.68 -2.39
C GLN A 104 -6.25 10.13 -1.64
N ALA A 105 -6.92 9.13 -2.18
CA ALA A 105 -8.07 8.50 -1.53
C ALA A 105 -7.72 7.90 -0.17
N THR A 106 -6.43 7.59 0.07
CA THR A 106 -5.95 7.10 1.37
C THR A 106 -6.34 8.06 2.49
N LEU A 107 -6.40 9.36 2.20
CA LEU A 107 -6.70 10.38 3.21
C LEU A 107 -8.13 10.31 3.74
N LYS A 108 -8.99 9.50 3.13
CA LYS A 108 -10.33 9.23 3.66
C LYS A 108 -10.28 8.28 4.87
N VAL A 109 -9.18 7.55 5.03
CA VAL A 109 -9.01 6.53 6.07
C VAL A 109 -7.86 6.87 7.00
N VAL A 110 -6.77 7.43 6.46
CA VAL A 110 -5.52 7.68 7.18
C VAL A 110 -5.22 9.17 7.18
N GLU A 111 -4.81 9.71 8.33
CA GLU A 111 -4.40 11.10 8.42
C GLU A 111 -3.03 11.31 7.78
N MET A 112 -2.86 12.44 7.09
CA MET A 112 -1.61 12.77 6.40
C MET A 112 -0.42 12.77 7.36
N ASP A 113 -0.59 13.29 8.58
CA ASP A 113 0.48 13.33 9.58
C ASP A 113 1.02 11.93 9.86
N ASN A 114 0.14 10.93 9.91
CA ASN A 114 0.54 9.56 10.19
C ASN A 114 1.35 8.96 9.04
N LEU A 115 0.95 9.27 7.81
CA LEU A 115 1.70 8.85 6.63
C LEU A 115 3.08 9.49 6.61
N GLN A 116 3.15 10.79 6.91
CA GLN A 116 4.42 11.52 6.88
C GLN A 116 5.44 10.97 7.87
N LYS A 117 4.99 10.48 9.02
CA LYS A 117 5.88 9.86 10.02
C LYS A 117 6.58 8.62 9.49
N HIS A 118 6.02 7.98 8.47
CA HIS A 118 6.55 6.75 7.89
C HIS A 118 7.03 6.91 6.45
N ALA A 119 7.04 8.14 5.94
CA ALA A 119 7.44 8.40 4.56
C ALA A 119 8.95 8.31 4.37
N VAL A 120 9.37 7.70 3.25
CA VAL A 120 10.79 7.55 2.94
C VAL A 120 11.21 8.26 1.66
N ASP A 121 10.25 8.79 0.88
CA ASP A 121 10.56 9.43 -0.40
C ASP A 121 10.44 10.96 -0.35
N VAL A 122 9.74 11.49 0.63
CA VAL A 122 9.54 12.94 0.77
C VAL A 122 9.69 13.33 2.24
N ASN A 123 10.46 14.37 2.48
CA ASN A 123 10.68 14.87 3.85
C ASN A 123 9.64 15.94 4.22
#